data_1e4044a236464f100a57a8dd5a4a6fad
#
_entry.id   1e4044a236464f100a57a8dd5a4a6fad
#
_cell.length_a   1.000
_cell.length_b   1.000
_cell.length_c   1.000
_cell.angle_alpha   90.00
_cell.angle_beta   90.00
_cell.angle_gamma   90.00
#
_symmetry.space_group_name_H-M   'P 1'
#
loop_
_entity.id
_entity.type
_entity.pdbx_description
1 polymer ?
#
loop_
_entity_poly.entity_id
_entity_poly.type
_entity_poly.pdbx_seq_one_letter_code
_entity_poly.pdbx_strand_id
1 'polypeptide(L)'
;MKVSLRAKIKDEKQRNDFYEVLKLICDQEKLQLEERGECVVVEICPQGMIECREDEGSIRMETHTSHAGPGFHAYCVNLMEWIDEECEAECAVSDDCGYREQPDFQNLKYDIFYPWLQDLKRLLLEEESMQRKNYYFDSSHYLPASHSDRIITPCGFLDRHE
;
A
#
# COMPACT_ATOMS: atom_id res chain seq x y z
N MET A 1 3.04 -8.21 5.24
CA MET A 1 2.42 -8.12 3.92
C MET A 1 3.03 -6.94 3.19
N LYS A 2 3.45 -7.17 1.97
CA LYS A 2 4.25 -6.20 1.21
C LYS A 2 3.89 -6.25 -0.27
N VAL A 3 3.83 -5.08 -0.89
CA VAL A 3 3.76 -4.92 -2.34
C VAL A 3 4.93 -4.07 -2.80
N SER A 4 5.56 -4.43 -3.89
CA SER A 4 6.67 -3.67 -4.46
C SER A 4 6.70 -3.73 -5.98
N LEU A 5 7.25 -2.66 -6.57
CA LEU A 5 7.61 -2.59 -7.97
C LEU A 5 9.10 -2.23 -8.07
N ARG A 6 9.81 -2.88 -8.98
CA ARG A 6 11.17 -2.53 -9.34
C ARG A 6 11.29 -2.28 -10.83
N ALA A 7 11.63 -1.05 -11.18
CA ALA A 7 11.88 -0.62 -12.57
C ALA A 7 13.40 -0.59 -12.83
N LYS A 8 13.86 -1.25 -13.89
CA LYS A 8 15.23 -1.15 -14.36
C LYS A 8 15.39 0.09 -15.22
N ILE A 9 16.30 0.96 -14.83
CA ILE A 9 16.54 2.24 -15.50
C ILE A 9 17.85 2.17 -16.29
N LYS A 10 17.76 2.29 -17.59
CA LYS A 10 18.92 2.23 -18.49
C LYS A 10 19.56 3.59 -18.74
N ASP A 11 18.75 4.63 -18.70
CA ASP A 11 19.16 6.01 -19.00
C ASP A 11 18.25 7.03 -18.32
N GLU A 12 18.62 8.30 -18.43
CA GLU A 12 17.87 9.41 -17.86
C GLU A 12 16.49 9.60 -18.52
N LYS A 13 16.35 9.22 -19.79
CA LYS A 13 15.05 9.28 -20.48
C LYS A 13 14.03 8.35 -19.81
N GLN A 14 14.42 7.09 -19.57
CA GLN A 14 13.55 6.13 -18.88
C GLN A 14 13.27 6.53 -17.44
N ARG A 15 14.25 7.14 -16.77
CA ARG A 15 14.05 7.69 -15.43
C ARG A 15 12.96 8.77 -15.42
N ASN A 16 13.07 9.72 -16.33
CA ASN A 16 12.10 10.81 -16.44
C ASN A 16 10.72 10.29 -16.84
N ASP A 17 10.64 9.37 -17.80
CA ASP A 17 9.41 8.70 -18.21
C ASP A 17 8.71 8.04 -17.01
N PHE A 18 9.44 7.29 -16.19
CA PHE A 18 8.87 6.65 -15.00
C PHE A 18 8.22 7.68 -14.05
N TYR A 19 8.89 8.78 -13.76
CA TYR A 19 8.34 9.81 -12.86
C TYR A 19 7.20 10.61 -13.50
N GLU A 20 7.21 10.81 -14.81
CA GLU A 20 6.09 11.42 -15.52
C GLU A 20 4.84 10.52 -15.47
N VAL A 21 5.00 9.23 -15.71
CA VAL A 21 3.92 8.23 -15.57
C VAL A 21 3.40 8.20 -14.14
N LEU A 22 4.28 8.10 -13.15
CA LEU A 22 3.89 8.11 -11.73
C LEU A 22 3.08 9.37 -11.39
N LYS A 23 3.54 10.54 -11.81
CA LYS A 23 2.85 11.79 -11.57
C LYS A 23 1.49 11.84 -12.26
N LEU A 24 1.41 11.41 -13.51
CA LEU A 24 0.15 11.38 -14.26
C LEU A 24 -0.89 10.50 -13.57
N ILE A 25 -0.49 9.31 -13.12
CA ILE A 25 -1.37 8.38 -12.40
C ILE A 25 -1.80 8.98 -11.06
N CYS A 26 -0.87 9.56 -10.30
CA CYS A 26 -1.20 10.23 -9.03
C CYS A 26 -2.19 11.39 -9.24
N ASP A 27 -2.03 12.19 -10.28
CA ASP A 27 -2.96 13.28 -10.61
C ASP A 27 -4.35 12.74 -10.97
N GLN A 28 -4.45 11.67 -11.74
CA GLN A 28 -5.72 11.03 -12.10
C GLN A 28 -6.45 10.45 -10.88
N GLU A 29 -5.71 9.78 -10.03
CA GLU A 29 -6.24 9.17 -8.78
C GLU A 29 -6.39 10.18 -7.64
N LYS A 30 -5.97 11.43 -7.83
CA LYS A 30 -5.96 12.48 -6.80
C LYS A 30 -5.13 12.12 -5.56
N LEU A 31 -4.03 11.42 -5.79
CA LEU A 31 -3.07 11.07 -4.76
C LEU A 31 -2.06 12.18 -4.56
N GLN A 32 -1.58 12.31 -3.33
CA GLN A 32 -0.52 13.27 -3.01
C GLN A 32 0.85 12.62 -3.24
N LEU A 33 1.69 13.33 -3.96
CA LEU A 33 3.07 12.94 -4.21
C LEU A 33 3.99 13.98 -3.58
N GLU A 34 4.85 13.55 -2.68
CA GLU A 34 5.72 14.42 -1.87
C GLU A 34 7.17 13.94 -1.91
N GLU A 35 8.09 14.87 -2.14
CA GLU A 35 9.52 14.60 -2.00
C GLU A 35 9.92 14.68 -0.52
N ARG A 36 10.50 13.60 0.02
CA ARG A 36 10.99 13.51 1.40
C ARG A 36 12.46 13.05 1.41
N GLY A 37 13.36 14.02 1.41
CA GLY A 37 14.80 13.73 1.36
C GLY A 37 15.19 13.01 0.07
N GLU A 38 15.67 11.76 0.19
CA GLU A 38 16.09 10.95 -0.96
C GLU A 38 15.00 10.04 -1.52
N CYS A 39 13.78 10.16 -1.06
CA CYS A 39 12.66 9.38 -1.54
C CYS A 39 11.47 10.25 -1.95
N VAL A 40 10.66 9.70 -2.84
CA VAL A 40 9.36 10.23 -3.19
C VAL A 40 8.31 9.36 -2.50
N VAL A 41 7.32 9.97 -1.87
CA VAL A 41 6.25 9.28 -1.17
C VAL A 41 4.94 9.56 -1.85
N VAL A 42 4.20 8.50 -2.16
CA VAL A 42 2.80 8.58 -2.60
C VAL A 42 1.92 8.32 -1.40
N GLU A 43 1.21 9.34 -0.96
CA GLU A 43 0.23 9.22 0.12
C GLU A 43 -1.11 8.75 -0.43
N ILE A 44 -1.56 7.61 0.05
CA ILE A 44 -2.79 6.98 -0.44
C ILE A 44 -3.88 7.05 0.61
N CYS A 45 -3.56 6.70 1.85
CA CYS A 45 -4.45 6.86 3.00
C CYS A 45 -3.64 7.16 4.26
N PRO A 46 -4.26 7.58 5.36
CA PRO A 46 -3.53 7.96 6.58
C PRO A 46 -2.55 6.92 7.12
N GLN A 47 -2.79 5.65 6.83
CA GLN A 47 -1.93 4.52 7.24
C GLN A 47 -1.24 3.82 6.06
N GLY A 48 -1.45 4.32 4.86
CA GLY A 48 -0.95 3.69 3.65
C GLY A 48 -0.23 4.67 2.74
N MET A 49 1.08 4.51 2.65
CA MET A 49 1.93 5.24 1.72
C MET A 49 2.82 4.28 0.95
N ILE A 50 3.21 4.67 -0.24
CA ILE A 50 4.21 3.98 -1.04
C ILE A 50 5.48 4.83 -1.05
N GLU A 51 6.59 4.24 -0.65
CA GLU A 51 7.91 4.85 -0.79
C GLU A 51 8.52 4.50 -2.13
N CYS A 52 9.00 5.50 -2.86
CA CYS A 52 9.72 5.37 -4.10
C CYS A 52 11.15 5.86 -3.90
N ARG A 53 12.12 4.98 -4.12
CA ARG A 53 13.55 5.25 -3.95
C ARG A 53 14.32 4.88 -5.20
N GLU A 54 15.37 5.64 -5.48
CA GLU A 54 16.33 5.31 -6.52
C GLU A 54 17.52 4.54 -5.91
N ASP A 55 17.83 3.43 -6.53
CA ASP A 55 19.08 2.69 -6.35
C ASP A 55 19.89 2.77 -7.64
N GLU A 56 21.16 2.31 -7.62
CA GLU A 56 21.97 2.24 -8.83
C GLU A 56 21.27 1.46 -9.95
N GLY A 57 20.85 2.17 -11.02
CA GLY A 57 20.23 1.59 -12.20
C GLY A 57 18.80 1.06 -11.99
N SER A 58 18.14 1.41 -10.90
CA SER A 58 16.76 1.02 -10.67
C SER A 58 15.99 2.04 -9.84
N ILE A 59 14.66 2.06 -10.04
CA ILE A 59 13.71 2.72 -9.14
C ILE A 59 12.91 1.62 -8.45
N ARG A 60 12.75 1.73 -7.14
CA ARG A 60 11.96 0.81 -6.33
C ARG A 60 10.82 1.54 -5.65
N MET A 61 9.62 1.06 -5.87
CA MET A 61 8.43 1.43 -5.09
C MET A 61 8.12 0.29 -4.12
N GLU A 62 7.79 0.64 -2.88
CA GLU A 62 7.57 -0.36 -1.83
C GLU A 62 6.56 0.13 -0.81
N THR A 63 5.70 -0.76 -0.34
CA THR A 63 4.78 -0.48 0.75
C THR A 63 4.52 -1.72 1.61
N HIS A 64 4.33 -1.48 2.91
CA HIS A 64 3.80 -2.46 3.85
C HIS A 64 2.31 -2.22 4.06
N THR A 65 1.51 -3.24 3.82
CA THR A 65 0.06 -3.10 3.69
C THR A 65 -0.73 -3.63 4.87
N SER A 66 -0.07 -4.32 5.81
CA SER A 66 -0.73 -5.02 6.91
C SER A 66 -1.68 -4.14 7.72
N HIS A 67 -1.22 -2.94 8.08
CA HIS A 67 -1.98 -2.03 8.94
C HIS A 67 -3.04 -1.21 8.21
N ALA A 68 -2.88 -1.05 6.90
CA ALA A 68 -3.84 -0.30 6.09
C ALA A 68 -4.99 -1.18 5.57
N GLY A 69 -4.79 -2.49 5.56
CA GLY A 69 -5.84 -3.46 5.25
C GLY A 69 -5.83 -4.02 3.82
N PRO A 70 -6.73 -4.98 3.56
CA PRO A 70 -6.75 -5.71 2.30
C PRO A 70 -7.12 -4.83 1.09
N GLY A 71 -7.99 -3.86 1.27
CA GLY A 71 -8.34 -2.93 0.21
C GLY A 71 -7.16 -2.07 -0.24
N PHE A 72 -6.35 -1.59 0.70
CA PHE A 72 -5.12 -0.88 0.40
C PHE A 72 -4.11 -1.78 -0.34
N HIS A 73 -3.98 -3.03 0.09
CA HIS A 73 -3.11 -4.01 -0.56
C HIS A 73 -3.49 -4.21 -2.03
N ALA A 74 -4.76 -4.52 -2.29
CA ALA A 74 -5.29 -4.71 -3.65
C ALA A 74 -5.09 -3.44 -4.51
N TYR A 75 -5.34 -2.27 -3.92
CA TYR A 75 -5.13 -1.00 -4.60
C TYR A 75 -3.65 -0.79 -4.99
N CYS A 76 -2.72 -1.09 -4.09
CA CYS A 76 -1.29 -0.97 -4.37
C CYS A 76 -0.82 -1.92 -5.48
N VAL A 77 -1.32 -3.15 -5.51
CA VAL A 77 -1.04 -4.09 -6.61
C VAL A 77 -1.50 -3.50 -7.94
N ASN A 78 -2.76 -3.09 -8.02
CA ASN A 78 -3.34 -2.52 -9.24
C ASN A 78 -2.62 -1.25 -9.70
N LEU A 79 -2.26 -0.37 -8.74
CA LEU A 79 -1.53 0.85 -9.05
C LEU A 79 -0.13 0.57 -9.63
N MET A 80 0.59 -0.38 -9.03
CA MET A 80 1.91 -0.75 -9.51
C MET A 80 1.86 -1.49 -10.85
N GLU A 81 0.85 -2.30 -11.11
CA GLU A 81 0.62 -2.90 -12.43
C GLU A 81 0.31 -1.84 -13.48
N TRP A 82 -0.49 -0.85 -13.15
CA TRP A 82 -0.76 0.26 -14.07
C TRP A 82 0.51 1.05 -14.41
N ILE A 83 1.39 1.31 -13.42
CA ILE A 83 2.68 1.94 -13.70
C ILE A 83 3.55 1.07 -14.61
N ASP A 84 3.60 -0.24 -14.40
CA ASP A 84 4.32 -1.20 -15.24
C ASP A 84 3.81 -1.17 -16.70
N GLU A 85 2.49 -1.09 -16.88
CA GLU A 85 1.87 -1.04 -18.21
C GLU A 85 2.15 0.25 -18.98
N GLU A 86 2.28 1.38 -18.28
CA GLU A 86 2.39 2.70 -18.90
C GLU A 86 3.84 3.17 -19.09
N CYS A 87 4.81 2.71 -18.29
CA CYS A 87 6.19 3.18 -18.39
C CYS A 87 7.04 2.36 -19.37
N GLU A 88 8.05 3.04 -19.98
CA GLU A 88 8.99 2.39 -20.91
C GLU A 88 10.01 1.46 -20.22
N ALA A 89 10.16 1.56 -18.92
CA ALA A 89 11.13 0.75 -18.16
C ALA A 89 10.65 -0.68 -17.99
N GLU A 90 11.59 -1.64 -17.95
CA GLU A 90 11.28 -3.01 -17.58
C GLU A 90 10.97 -3.08 -16.08
N CYS A 91 9.71 -3.33 -15.74
CA CYS A 91 9.26 -3.41 -14.36
C CYS A 91 9.03 -4.86 -13.90
N ALA A 92 9.12 -5.06 -12.60
CA ALA A 92 8.73 -6.29 -11.92
C ALA A 92 7.90 -5.93 -10.68
N VAL A 93 6.62 -6.28 -10.73
CA VAL A 93 5.70 -6.15 -9.60
C VAL A 93 5.72 -7.42 -8.78
N SER A 94 5.82 -7.29 -7.47
CA SER A 94 5.81 -8.40 -6.52
C SER A 94 4.81 -8.15 -5.40
N ASP A 95 4.08 -9.18 -5.07
CA ASP A 95 3.07 -9.24 -4.01
C ASP A 95 3.26 -10.52 -3.20
N ASP A 96 3.45 -10.41 -1.91
CA ASP A 96 3.68 -11.56 -1.02
C ASP A 96 2.39 -12.25 -0.54
N CYS A 97 1.24 -11.74 -0.93
CA CYS A 97 -0.07 -12.32 -0.61
C CYS A 97 -0.70 -13.11 -1.78
N GLY A 98 -0.10 -13.08 -2.96
CA GLY A 98 -0.60 -13.79 -4.14
C GLY A 98 -1.85 -13.19 -4.79
N TYR A 99 -2.24 -11.97 -4.39
CA TYR A 99 -3.39 -11.29 -4.99
C TYR A 99 -3.16 -10.93 -6.45
N ARG A 100 -1.92 -10.63 -6.82
CA ARG A 100 -1.55 -10.32 -8.19
C ARG A 100 -1.80 -11.49 -9.15
N GLU A 101 -1.42 -12.70 -8.73
CA GLU A 101 -1.59 -13.92 -9.53
C GLU A 101 -3.04 -14.41 -9.54
N GLN A 102 -3.75 -14.22 -8.44
CA GLN A 102 -5.15 -14.59 -8.29
C GLN A 102 -5.90 -13.44 -7.60
N PRO A 103 -6.46 -12.50 -8.37
CA PRO A 103 -7.13 -11.31 -7.82
C PRO A 103 -8.49 -11.66 -7.20
N ASP A 104 -8.46 -12.42 -6.13
CA ASP A 104 -9.60 -12.74 -5.29
C ASP A 104 -9.58 -11.91 -4.00
N PHE A 105 -10.37 -10.85 -3.99
CA PHE A 105 -10.44 -9.96 -2.84
C PHE A 105 -11.03 -10.63 -1.60
N GLN A 106 -11.92 -11.60 -1.76
CA GLN A 106 -12.50 -12.32 -0.61
C GLN A 106 -11.46 -13.20 0.05
N ASN A 107 -10.66 -13.92 -0.74
CA ASN A 107 -9.52 -14.68 -0.24
C ASN A 107 -8.52 -13.76 0.47
N LEU A 108 -8.08 -12.68 -0.18
CA LEU A 108 -7.17 -11.71 0.43
C LEU A 108 -7.68 -11.22 1.78
N LYS A 109 -8.95 -10.84 1.86
CA LYS A 109 -9.58 -10.31 3.06
C LYS A 109 -9.72 -11.35 4.17
N TYR A 110 -10.34 -12.50 3.86
CA TYR A 110 -10.76 -13.46 4.88
C TYR A 110 -9.70 -14.50 5.21
N ASP A 111 -8.88 -14.90 4.26
CA ASP A 111 -7.92 -15.98 4.46
C ASP A 111 -6.49 -15.47 4.77
N ILE A 112 -6.21 -14.20 4.48
CA ILE A 112 -4.89 -13.59 4.70
C ILE A 112 -4.93 -12.47 5.74
N PHE A 113 -5.72 -11.42 5.51
CA PHE A 113 -5.70 -10.25 6.38
C PHE A 113 -6.43 -10.45 7.71
N TYR A 114 -7.59 -11.07 7.73
CA TYR A 114 -8.29 -11.30 8.99
C TYR A 114 -7.58 -12.26 9.95
N PRO A 115 -6.96 -13.37 9.51
CA PRO A 115 -6.12 -14.18 10.39
C PRO A 115 -4.96 -13.37 11.00
N TRP A 116 -4.27 -12.58 10.19
CA TRP A 116 -3.23 -11.69 10.70
C TRP A 116 -3.76 -10.68 11.72
N LEU A 117 -4.93 -10.07 11.48
CA LEU A 117 -5.56 -9.16 12.42
C LEU A 117 -5.94 -9.85 13.74
N GLN A 118 -6.44 -11.08 13.67
CA GLN A 118 -6.77 -11.85 14.87
C GLN A 118 -5.52 -12.19 15.69
N ASP A 119 -4.42 -12.53 15.03
CA ASP A 119 -3.14 -12.75 15.70
C ASP A 119 -2.59 -11.47 16.33
N LEU A 120 -2.65 -10.36 15.63
CA LEU A 120 -2.27 -9.06 16.18
C LEU A 120 -3.15 -8.70 17.39
N LYS A 121 -4.46 -8.85 17.28
CA LYS A 121 -5.40 -8.62 18.36
C LYS A 121 -5.05 -9.46 19.59
N ARG A 122 -4.75 -10.75 19.41
CA ARG A 122 -4.36 -11.64 20.52
C ARG A 122 -3.11 -11.13 21.22
N LEU A 123 -2.08 -10.75 20.46
CA LEU A 123 -0.84 -10.20 21.01
C LEU A 123 -1.07 -8.88 21.77
N LEU A 124 -1.87 -7.99 21.22
CA LEU A 124 -2.17 -6.70 21.85
C LEU A 124 -3.04 -6.82 23.09
N LEU A 125 -3.89 -7.85 23.19
CA LEU A 125 -4.71 -8.11 24.37
C LEU A 125 -3.90 -8.65 25.57
N GLU A 126 -2.67 -9.08 25.35
CA GLU A 126 -1.72 -9.38 26.43
C GLU A 126 -1.27 -8.11 27.16
N GLU A 127 -1.35 -6.94 26.50
CA GLU A 127 -1.06 -5.64 27.08
C GLU A 127 -2.32 -5.05 27.74
N GLU A 128 -2.25 -4.79 29.04
CA GLU A 128 -3.39 -4.31 29.84
C GLU A 128 -4.03 -3.03 29.27
N SER A 129 -3.21 -2.13 28.74
CA SER A 129 -3.64 -0.87 28.15
C SER A 129 -4.44 -1.04 26.83
N MET A 130 -4.36 -2.21 26.22
CA MET A 130 -4.97 -2.50 24.92
C MET A 130 -6.24 -3.37 25.03
N GLN A 131 -6.56 -3.89 26.21
CA GLN A 131 -7.67 -4.83 26.41
C GLN A 131 -9.06 -4.24 26.14
N ARG A 132 -9.19 -2.91 26.21
CA ARG A 132 -10.48 -2.21 26.02
C ARG A 132 -10.67 -1.66 24.62
N LYS A 133 -9.78 -1.96 23.68
CA LYS A 133 -9.85 -1.44 22.31
C LYS A 133 -10.45 -2.45 21.35
N ASN A 134 -11.20 -1.97 20.39
CA ASN A 134 -11.73 -2.77 19.30
C ASN A 134 -10.79 -2.75 18.10
N TYR A 135 -10.69 -3.88 17.42
CA TYR A 135 -9.77 -4.09 16.30
C TYR A 135 -10.55 -4.54 15.07
N TYR A 136 -10.38 -3.81 13.96
CA TYR A 136 -11.04 -4.12 12.70
C TYR A 136 -10.25 -3.53 11.52
N PHE A 137 -10.49 -4.08 10.33
CA PHE A 137 -10.11 -3.45 9.09
C PHE A 137 -11.28 -2.63 8.53
N ASP A 138 -10.94 -1.67 7.69
CA ASP A 138 -11.95 -0.98 6.91
C ASP A 138 -12.73 -1.96 6.05
N SER A 139 -14.00 -1.62 5.81
CA SER A 139 -15.06 -2.59 5.59
C SER A 139 -14.97 -3.43 4.32
N SER A 140 -14.73 -2.86 3.15
CA SER A 140 -14.84 -3.70 1.95
C SER A 140 -13.79 -3.42 0.89
N HIS A 141 -13.63 -2.18 0.52
CA HIS A 141 -12.68 -1.78 -0.48
C HIS A 141 -11.85 -0.64 0.05
N TYR A 142 -10.58 -0.66 -0.33
CA TYR A 142 -9.75 0.48 -0.13
C TYR A 142 -10.30 1.66 -0.93
N LEU A 143 -10.27 2.82 -0.31
CA LEU A 143 -10.56 4.09 -0.94
C LEU A 143 -9.39 5.05 -0.74
N PRO A 144 -9.14 5.98 -1.66
CA PRO A 144 -8.19 7.05 -1.43
C PRO A 144 -8.43 7.77 -0.10
N ALA A 145 -7.42 8.43 0.44
CA ALA A 145 -7.47 9.05 1.76
C ALA A 145 -8.68 9.97 1.97
N SER A 146 -9.13 10.65 0.91
CA SER A 146 -10.33 11.50 0.93
C SER A 146 -11.63 10.77 1.21
N HIS A 147 -11.64 9.45 1.06
CA HIS A 147 -12.81 8.58 1.22
C HIS A 147 -12.61 7.53 2.30
N SER A 148 -11.39 7.35 2.77
CA SER A 148 -11.10 6.40 3.83
C SER A 148 -11.69 6.88 5.15
N ASP A 149 -12.55 6.07 5.71
CA ASP A 149 -13.26 6.42 6.93
C ASP A 149 -12.75 5.67 8.15
N ARG A 150 -11.85 4.71 7.98
CA ARG A 150 -11.30 3.92 9.07
C ARG A 150 -9.84 3.57 8.92
N ILE A 151 -9.19 3.48 10.05
CA ILE A 151 -7.76 3.30 10.14
C ILE A 151 -7.46 2.29 11.23
N ILE A 152 -6.63 1.32 10.92
CA ILE A 152 -5.99 0.45 11.90
C ILE A 152 -4.55 0.90 12.03
N THR A 153 -4.17 1.34 13.21
CA THR A 153 -2.83 1.79 13.48
C THR A 153 -2.12 0.88 14.48
N PRO A 154 -0.79 0.77 14.41
CA PRO A 154 -0.02 0.05 15.43
C PRO A 154 -0.12 0.66 16.82
N CYS A 155 -0.41 1.96 16.89
CA CYS A 155 -0.38 2.74 18.13
C CYS A 155 -1.75 2.95 18.76
N GLY A 156 -2.81 2.62 18.05
CA GLY A 156 -4.16 2.79 18.58
C GLY A 156 -5.20 2.56 17.51
N PHE A 157 -6.23 1.89 17.91
CA PHE A 157 -7.35 1.51 17.07
C PHE A 157 -8.54 2.26 17.60
N LEU A 158 -9.15 3.01 16.73
CA LEU A 158 -10.32 3.78 17.07
C LEU A 158 -11.53 3.01 16.60
N ASP A 159 -12.33 2.62 17.56
CA ASP A 159 -13.69 2.26 17.28
C ASP A 159 -14.50 3.56 17.15
N ARG A 160 -15.14 3.76 16.04
CA ARG A 160 -15.98 4.95 15.81
C ARG A 160 -17.33 4.89 16.47
N HIS A 161 -17.61 3.80 17.11
CA HIS A 161 -18.86 3.59 17.83
C HIS A 161 -18.80 3.96 19.31
N GLU A 162 -17.74 4.64 19.73
CA GLU A 162 -17.68 5.33 21.03
C GLU A 162 -18.19 6.77 20.93
#